data_436f4bc88c7f85001dbdb296e09fa137
#
_entry.id   436f4bc88c7f85001dbdb296e09fa137
#
_cell.length_a   1.000
_cell.length_b   1.000
_cell.length_c   1.000
_cell.angle_alpha   90.00
_cell.angle_beta   90.00
_cell.angle_gamma   90.00
#
_symmetry.space_group_name_H-M   'P 1'
#
loop_
_entity.id
_entity.type
_entity.pdbx_description
1 polymer ?
#
loop_
_entity_poly.entity_id
_entity_poly.type
_entity_poly.pdbx_seq_one_letter_code
_entity_poly.pdbx_strand_id
1 'polypeptide(L)'
;SGNWAEDDGNIALFIADNEQLEAAAVSKDILLKISNGVEPHDICILCKQKPQDYASAIIEELEKHGVRARIETGYQDLIKEPIVDLFIKFMICADSRKHPNEWTFIEELLVELWGISGMRENDTFDEMQRKLSAVVNVVKKNIQQKLDTEQWHSTLNSIIDFFGIGNIKAKFPAYKQGTYFMNVINQFESLFFEEYVAAHGVWNLAIENFRGDHSVPIMTIHKSKGLEYNAVYFIGLEDSAFWNFRNQPDEDRCTFFVALSRAKASVTFTFCKKRTGMKCPMQRHNAINEFFDLLQRPGIAEVKRFQNR
;
A
#
# COMPACT_ATOMS: atom_id res chain seq x y z
N SER A 1 0.34 6.87 25.13
CA SER A 1 1.64 6.31 25.52
C SER A 1 1.39 5.15 26.45
N GLY A 2 1.28 3.93 25.90
CA GLY A 2 1.25 2.70 26.68
C GLY A 2 2.61 2.51 27.35
N ASN A 3 2.62 2.18 28.64
CA ASN A 3 3.82 1.70 29.30
C ASN A 3 4.16 0.33 28.71
N TRP A 4 5.19 0.26 27.87
CA TRP A 4 5.75 -1.01 27.41
C TRP A 4 6.45 -1.68 28.60
N ALA A 5 6.12 -2.93 28.90
CA ALA A 5 6.92 -3.75 29.79
C ALA A 5 8.24 -4.12 29.09
N GLU A 6 9.29 -4.45 29.83
CA GLU A 6 10.62 -4.76 29.27
C GLU A 6 10.61 -5.91 28.24
N ASP A 7 9.54 -6.72 28.17
CA ASP A 7 9.37 -7.89 27.27
C ASP A 7 8.27 -7.73 26.19
N ASP A 8 7.76 -6.53 25.94
CA ASP A 8 6.60 -6.32 25.05
C ASP A 8 6.91 -6.36 23.54
N GLY A 9 8.14 -6.57 23.12
CA GLY A 9 8.55 -6.64 21.72
C GLY A 9 9.35 -7.90 21.39
N ASN A 10 9.14 -8.46 20.20
CA ASN A 10 9.93 -9.61 19.72
C ASN A 10 10.78 -9.24 18.52
N ILE A 11 12.08 -9.54 18.60
CA ILE A 11 13.02 -9.39 17.47
C ILE A 11 13.47 -10.80 17.05
N ALA A 12 13.43 -11.07 15.74
CA ALA A 12 13.91 -12.31 15.17
C ALA A 12 14.90 -12.08 14.04
N LEU A 13 15.83 -13.01 13.85
CA LEU A 13 16.73 -13.08 12.70
C LEU A 13 16.56 -14.44 12.02
N PHE A 14 16.01 -14.43 10.80
CA PHE A 14 15.86 -15.60 9.96
C PHE A 14 17.04 -15.70 9.01
N ILE A 15 17.75 -16.82 9.02
CA ILE A 15 18.87 -17.10 8.14
C ILE A 15 18.49 -18.28 7.26
N ALA A 16 18.30 -18.04 5.97
CA ALA A 16 17.89 -19.04 4.99
C ALA A 16 19.00 -19.36 3.98
N ASP A 17 19.11 -20.61 3.56
CA ASP A 17 20.10 -21.02 2.55
C ASP A 17 19.73 -20.51 1.15
N ASN A 18 18.43 -20.33 0.86
CA ASN A 18 17.93 -19.80 -0.40
C ASN A 18 16.61 -19.05 -0.22
N GLU A 19 16.18 -18.37 -1.28
CA GLU A 19 14.97 -17.52 -1.29
C GLU A 19 13.67 -18.31 -1.08
N GLN A 20 13.60 -19.59 -1.48
CA GLN A 20 12.42 -20.43 -1.28
C GLN A 20 12.27 -20.78 0.21
N LEU A 21 13.36 -21.08 0.90
CA LEU A 21 13.35 -21.32 2.34
C LEU A 21 13.06 -20.04 3.15
N GLU A 22 13.58 -18.89 2.69
CA GLU A 22 13.23 -17.59 3.26
C GLU A 22 11.73 -17.33 3.10
N ALA A 23 11.20 -17.52 1.88
CA ALA A 23 9.79 -17.33 1.57
C ALA A 23 8.89 -18.23 2.42
N ALA A 24 9.21 -19.52 2.50
CA ALA A 24 8.46 -20.47 3.32
C ALA A 24 8.47 -20.09 4.82
N ALA A 25 9.63 -19.64 5.33
CA ALA A 25 9.76 -19.26 6.74
C ALA A 25 8.97 -17.97 7.05
N VAL A 26 9.12 -16.94 6.23
CA VAL A 26 8.41 -15.65 6.39
C VAL A 26 6.91 -15.85 6.23
N SER A 27 6.48 -16.54 5.17
CA SER A 27 5.05 -16.79 4.92
C SER A 27 4.41 -17.60 6.03
N LYS A 28 5.08 -18.63 6.54
CA LYS A 28 4.59 -19.41 7.69
C LYS A 28 4.38 -18.56 8.93
N ASP A 29 5.30 -17.66 9.23
CA ASP A 29 5.19 -16.79 10.40
C ASP A 29 4.09 -15.73 10.20
N ILE A 30 3.94 -15.17 8.99
CA ILE A 30 2.83 -14.27 8.62
C ILE A 30 1.49 -14.99 8.78
N LEU A 31 1.34 -16.19 8.23
CA LEU A 31 0.11 -16.98 8.34
C LEU A 31 -0.25 -17.30 9.79
N LEU A 32 0.75 -17.58 10.63
CA LEU A 32 0.52 -17.78 12.06
C LEU A 32 -0.01 -16.49 12.73
N LYS A 33 0.56 -15.32 12.40
CA LYS A 33 0.07 -14.04 12.93
C LYS A 33 -1.36 -13.74 12.48
N ILE A 34 -1.68 -13.99 11.23
CA ILE A 34 -3.03 -13.83 10.69
C ILE A 34 -4.01 -14.78 11.40
N SER A 35 -3.63 -16.04 11.60
CA SER A 35 -4.46 -17.02 12.32
C SER A 35 -4.69 -16.63 13.81
N ASN A 36 -3.81 -15.82 14.36
CA ASN A 36 -3.93 -15.25 15.70
C ASN A 36 -4.66 -13.89 15.73
N GLY A 37 -5.28 -13.48 14.62
CA GLY A 37 -6.13 -12.29 14.53
C GLY A 37 -5.41 -10.99 14.16
N VAL A 38 -4.18 -11.05 13.66
CA VAL A 38 -3.52 -9.88 13.09
C VAL A 38 -4.03 -9.70 11.65
N GLU A 39 -4.54 -8.52 11.32
CA GLU A 39 -5.02 -8.24 9.98
C GLU A 39 -3.84 -8.16 8.98
N PRO A 40 -4.02 -8.61 7.72
CA PRO A 40 -2.96 -8.58 6.71
C PRO A 40 -2.32 -7.20 6.53
N HIS A 41 -3.11 -6.13 6.54
CA HIS A 41 -2.63 -4.76 6.37
C HIS A 41 -1.86 -4.23 7.59
N ASP A 42 -1.95 -4.88 8.74
CA ASP A 42 -1.13 -4.59 9.94
C ASP A 42 0.22 -5.31 9.95
N ILE A 43 0.52 -6.11 8.93
CA ILE A 43 1.80 -6.77 8.72
C ILE A 43 2.47 -6.12 7.52
N CYS A 44 3.76 -5.74 7.63
CA CYS A 44 4.47 -5.11 6.53
C CYS A 44 5.78 -5.83 6.21
N ILE A 45 6.06 -5.98 4.91
CA ILE A 45 7.36 -6.44 4.42
C ILE A 45 8.14 -5.23 3.92
N LEU A 46 9.27 -4.96 4.55
CA LEU A 46 10.16 -3.86 4.20
C LEU A 46 11.44 -4.40 3.56
N CYS A 47 11.95 -3.66 2.60
CA CYS A 47 13.28 -3.86 2.05
C CYS A 47 13.98 -2.52 1.86
N LYS A 48 15.30 -2.53 1.71
CA LYS A 48 16.04 -1.30 1.44
C LYS A 48 15.74 -0.76 0.05
N GLN A 49 15.65 -1.65 -0.95
CA GLN A 49 15.46 -1.31 -2.37
C GLN A 49 14.85 -2.47 -3.14
N LYS A 50 14.33 -2.20 -4.36
CA LYS A 50 13.85 -3.21 -5.32
C LYS A 50 12.92 -4.26 -4.71
N PRO A 51 11.78 -3.85 -4.15
CA PRO A 51 10.86 -4.79 -3.52
C PRO A 51 10.44 -5.96 -4.43
N GLN A 52 10.36 -5.75 -5.73
CA GLN A 52 10.06 -6.78 -6.72
C GLN A 52 11.08 -7.93 -6.70
N ASP A 53 12.39 -7.58 -6.63
CA ASP A 53 13.47 -8.56 -6.70
C ASP A 53 13.59 -9.36 -5.39
N TYR A 54 13.33 -8.72 -4.25
CA TYR A 54 13.49 -9.35 -2.93
C TYR A 54 12.25 -10.11 -2.47
N ALA A 55 11.05 -9.69 -2.83
CA ALA A 55 9.81 -10.21 -2.27
C ALA A 55 9.07 -11.20 -3.19
N SER A 56 9.49 -11.40 -4.45
CA SER A 56 8.76 -12.24 -5.42
C SER A 56 8.43 -13.64 -4.88
N ALA A 57 9.42 -14.34 -4.32
CA ALA A 57 9.20 -15.68 -3.77
C ALA A 57 8.25 -15.68 -2.56
N ILE A 58 8.27 -14.62 -1.74
CA ILE A 58 7.36 -14.48 -0.59
C ILE A 58 5.94 -14.20 -1.07
N ILE A 59 5.77 -13.37 -2.09
CA ILE A 59 4.46 -13.09 -2.71
C ILE A 59 3.85 -14.39 -3.22
N GLU A 60 4.60 -15.14 -4.04
CA GLU A 60 4.14 -16.42 -4.58
C GLU A 60 3.78 -17.43 -3.48
N GLU A 61 4.54 -17.46 -2.40
CA GLU A 61 4.28 -18.38 -1.29
C GLU A 61 3.03 -17.99 -0.49
N LEU A 62 2.82 -16.69 -0.22
CA LEU A 62 1.61 -16.18 0.44
C LEU A 62 0.37 -16.41 -0.41
N GLU A 63 0.46 -16.20 -1.72
CA GLU A 63 -0.64 -16.45 -2.66
C GLU A 63 -1.11 -17.91 -2.68
N LYS A 64 -0.20 -18.88 -2.57
CA LYS A 64 -0.55 -20.31 -2.44
C LYS A 64 -1.43 -20.60 -1.22
N HIS A 65 -1.34 -19.76 -0.21
CA HIS A 65 -2.12 -19.86 1.02
C HIS A 65 -3.32 -18.89 1.07
N GLY A 66 -3.63 -18.25 -0.06
CA GLY A 66 -4.77 -17.32 -0.16
C GLY A 66 -4.55 -15.96 0.53
N VAL A 67 -3.31 -15.63 0.90
CA VAL A 67 -2.95 -14.33 1.46
C VAL A 67 -2.34 -13.47 0.37
N ARG A 68 -2.97 -12.34 0.09
CA ARG A 68 -2.45 -11.37 -0.86
C ARG A 68 -1.33 -10.55 -0.25
N ALA A 69 -0.23 -10.43 -0.97
CA ALA A 69 0.83 -9.49 -0.66
C ALA A 69 1.01 -8.52 -1.83
N ARG A 70 1.10 -7.21 -1.55
CA ARG A 70 1.07 -6.17 -2.59
C ARG A 70 2.25 -5.22 -2.46
N ILE A 71 2.92 -4.96 -3.59
CA ILE A 71 3.95 -3.94 -3.67
C ILE A 71 3.29 -2.57 -3.77
N GLU A 72 3.54 -1.72 -2.76
CA GLU A 72 2.89 -0.41 -2.60
C GLU A 72 3.40 0.68 -3.56
N THR A 73 4.38 0.38 -4.40
CA THR A 73 4.87 1.34 -5.40
C THR A 73 3.75 1.71 -6.38
N GLY A 74 3.39 2.98 -6.37
CA GLY A 74 2.27 3.49 -7.17
C GLY A 74 0.95 3.61 -6.42
N TYR A 75 0.59 2.64 -5.59
CA TYR A 75 -0.68 2.69 -4.82
C TYR A 75 -0.65 3.73 -3.71
N GLN A 76 0.40 3.69 -2.87
CA GLN A 76 0.50 4.51 -1.67
C GLN A 76 0.45 6.02 -1.95
N ASP A 77 1.07 6.48 -3.02
CA ASP A 77 1.05 7.89 -3.41
C ASP A 77 -0.31 8.23 -4.04
N LEU A 78 -0.84 7.31 -4.86
CA LEU A 78 -2.08 7.49 -5.60
C LEU A 78 -3.32 7.58 -4.68
N ILE A 79 -3.37 6.77 -3.62
CA ILE A 79 -4.47 6.81 -2.62
C ILE A 79 -4.55 8.17 -1.91
N LYS A 80 -3.43 8.90 -1.82
CA LYS A 80 -3.38 10.24 -1.20
C LYS A 80 -3.79 11.37 -2.14
N GLU A 81 -3.95 11.08 -3.43
CA GLU A 81 -4.36 12.08 -4.41
C GLU A 81 -5.82 12.50 -4.22
N PRO A 82 -6.10 13.81 -4.10
CA PRO A 82 -7.46 14.29 -3.87
C PRO A 82 -8.47 13.84 -4.92
N ILE A 83 -8.06 13.75 -6.19
CA ILE A 83 -8.94 13.29 -7.26
C ILE A 83 -9.26 11.79 -7.15
N VAL A 84 -8.32 10.99 -6.67
CA VAL A 84 -8.50 9.55 -6.46
C VAL A 84 -9.44 9.31 -5.27
N ASP A 85 -9.27 10.05 -4.17
CA ASP A 85 -10.20 10.01 -3.04
C ASP A 85 -11.62 10.38 -3.46
N LEU A 86 -11.76 11.41 -4.31
CA LEU A 86 -13.04 11.80 -4.89
C LEU A 86 -13.67 10.65 -5.72
N PHE A 87 -12.91 10.01 -6.61
CA PHE A 87 -13.40 8.89 -7.40
C PHE A 87 -13.89 7.74 -6.53
N ILE A 88 -13.09 7.36 -5.53
CA ILE A 88 -13.44 6.27 -4.61
C ILE A 88 -14.73 6.60 -3.87
N LYS A 89 -14.86 7.79 -3.29
CA LYS A 89 -16.07 8.24 -2.59
C LYS A 89 -17.28 8.28 -3.52
N PHE A 90 -17.09 8.74 -4.75
CA PHE A 90 -18.16 8.78 -5.75
C PHE A 90 -18.66 7.39 -6.11
N MET A 91 -17.76 6.43 -6.30
CA MET A 91 -18.11 5.03 -6.57
C MET A 91 -18.83 4.39 -5.37
N ILE A 92 -18.39 4.65 -4.15
CA ILE A 92 -19.05 4.18 -2.93
C ILE A 92 -20.49 4.70 -2.87
N CYS A 93 -20.71 5.99 -3.15
CA CYS A 93 -22.06 6.57 -3.21
C CYS A 93 -22.92 5.99 -4.34
N ALA A 94 -22.28 5.63 -5.47
CA ALA A 94 -22.98 5.02 -6.61
C ALA A 94 -23.41 3.58 -6.33
N ASP A 95 -22.61 2.81 -5.59
CA ASP A 95 -22.95 1.44 -5.20
C ASP A 95 -24.09 1.41 -4.20
N SER A 96 -24.01 2.23 -3.14
CA SER A 96 -25.02 2.27 -2.08
C SER A 96 -25.22 3.70 -1.56
N ARG A 97 -26.49 4.10 -1.37
CA ARG A 97 -26.85 5.39 -0.75
C ARG A 97 -26.67 5.42 0.79
N LYS A 98 -26.14 4.36 1.39
CA LYS A 98 -25.96 4.24 2.85
C LYS A 98 -24.64 4.84 3.35
N HIS A 99 -24.04 5.78 2.60
CA HIS A 99 -22.76 6.40 2.89
C HIS A 99 -22.91 7.94 3.03
N PRO A 100 -23.50 8.42 4.13
CA PRO A 100 -23.79 9.86 4.30
C PRO A 100 -22.52 10.71 4.38
N ASN A 101 -21.41 10.18 4.92
CA ASN A 101 -20.16 10.93 5.05
C ASN A 101 -19.54 11.20 3.68
N GLU A 102 -19.49 10.19 2.81
CA GLU A 102 -18.96 10.29 1.45
C GLU A 102 -19.83 11.22 0.60
N TRP A 103 -21.15 11.13 0.77
CA TRP A 103 -22.09 12.02 0.10
C TRP A 103 -21.90 13.47 0.52
N THR A 104 -21.84 13.75 1.83
CA THR A 104 -21.60 15.10 2.37
C THR A 104 -20.27 15.66 1.87
N PHE A 105 -19.21 14.85 1.84
CA PHE A 105 -17.93 15.28 1.29
C PHE A 105 -18.03 15.72 -0.17
N ILE A 106 -18.75 14.95 -1.01
CA ILE A 106 -18.95 15.29 -2.43
C ILE A 106 -19.74 16.58 -2.56
N GLU A 107 -20.81 16.77 -1.77
CA GLU A 107 -21.61 17.99 -1.77
C GLU A 107 -20.79 19.23 -1.37
N GLU A 108 -20.04 19.15 -0.27
CA GLU A 108 -19.18 20.23 0.20
C GLU A 108 -18.14 20.61 -0.86
N LEU A 109 -17.53 19.62 -1.48
CA LEU A 109 -16.56 19.84 -2.57
C LEU A 109 -17.23 20.53 -3.77
N LEU A 110 -18.44 20.13 -4.17
CA LEU A 110 -19.17 20.76 -5.27
C LEU A 110 -19.55 22.21 -4.96
N VAL A 111 -20.05 22.47 -3.75
CA VAL A 111 -20.37 23.83 -3.27
C VAL A 111 -19.15 24.74 -3.43
N GLU A 112 -17.99 24.26 -3.03
CA GLU A 112 -16.75 25.01 -3.15
C GLU A 112 -16.29 25.17 -4.62
N LEU A 113 -16.27 24.09 -5.39
CA LEU A 113 -15.81 24.10 -6.79
C LEU A 113 -16.71 24.97 -7.72
N TRP A 114 -18.01 25.00 -7.43
CA TRP A 114 -18.96 25.77 -8.23
C TRP A 114 -19.20 27.18 -7.67
N GLY A 115 -18.53 27.55 -6.56
CA GLY A 115 -18.63 28.86 -5.96
C GLY A 115 -20.04 29.17 -5.45
N ILE A 116 -20.78 28.16 -5.00
CA ILE A 116 -22.12 28.33 -4.46
C ILE A 116 -21.99 29.00 -3.09
N SER A 117 -22.10 30.32 -3.05
CA SER A 117 -22.00 31.10 -1.82
C SER A 117 -23.40 31.32 -1.20
N GLY A 118 -23.54 30.87 0.03
CA GLY A 118 -24.68 31.25 0.89
C GLY A 118 -25.87 30.31 0.82
N MET A 119 -26.25 29.89 1.98
CA MET A 119 -27.51 29.22 2.45
C MET A 119 -28.22 28.26 1.47
N ARG A 120 -28.51 27.09 2.02
CA ARG A 120 -29.24 25.93 1.45
C ARG A 120 -30.69 26.26 0.93
N GLU A 121 -31.05 27.52 0.78
CA GLU A 121 -32.38 27.97 0.38
C GLU A 121 -32.47 28.45 -1.08
N ASN A 122 -31.42 28.30 -1.87
CA ASN A 122 -31.42 28.77 -3.24
C ASN A 122 -31.64 27.63 -4.25
N ASP A 123 -32.46 27.93 -5.28
CA ASP A 123 -32.68 27.07 -6.46
C ASP A 123 -31.39 26.45 -7.03
N THR A 124 -30.24 27.11 -6.84
CA THR A 124 -28.91 26.67 -7.25
C THR A 124 -28.43 25.44 -6.49
N PHE A 125 -28.70 25.33 -5.18
CA PHE A 125 -28.33 24.17 -4.38
C PHE A 125 -29.18 22.95 -4.76
N ASP A 126 -30.49 23.16 -4.92
CA ASP A 126 -31.41 22.09 -5.37
C ASP A 126 -31.08 21.61 -6.78
N GLU A 127 -30.64 22.51 -7.66
CA GLU A 127 -30.16 22.15 -8.99
C GLU A 127 -28.88 21.33 -8.94
N MET A 128 -27.91 21.71 -8.09
CA MET A 128 -26.69 20.95 -7.84
C MET A 128 -27.00 19.53 -7.37
N GLN A 129 -27.90 19.40 -6.38
CA GLN A 129 -28.33 18.10 -5.83
C GLN A 129 -28.97 17.21 -6.90
N ARG A 130 -29.82 17.78 -7.75
CA ARG A 130 -30.45 17.06 -8.86
C ARG A 130 -29.39 16.58 -9.87
N LYS A 131 -28.41 17.43 -10.24
CA LYS A 131 -27.33 17.09 -11.14
C LYS A 131 -26.42 16.02 -10.55
N LEU A 132 -26.02 16.14 -9.27
CA LEU A 132 -25.24 15.14 -8.56
C LEU A 132 -25.96 13.78 -8.57
N SER A 133 -27.23 13.76 -8.17
CA SER A 133 -28.03 12.54 -8.17
C SER A 133 -28.13 11.89 -9.56
N ALA A 134 -28.23 12.71 -10.62
CA ALA A 134 -28.28 12.22 -11.98
C ALA A 134 -26.96 11.51 -12.39
N VAL A 135 -25.80 12.14 -12.11
CA VAL A 135 -24.49 11.55 -12.45
C VAL A 135 -24.21 10.32 -11.60
N VAL A 136 -24.51 10.34 -10.30
CA VAL A 136 -24.41 9.15 -9.42
C VAL A 136 -25.24 8.00 -9.96
N ASN A 137 -26.46 8.25 -10.46
CA ASN A 137 -27.29 7.21 -11.06
C ASN A 137 -26.72 6.68 -12.39
N VAL A 138 -26.04 7.51 -13.20
CA VAL A 138 -25.34 7.05 -14.41
C VAL A 138 -24.18 6.15 -14.03
N VAL A 139 -23.32 6.57 -13.11
CA VAL A 139 -22.21 5.76 -12.61
C VAL A 139 -22.74 4.46 -12.01
N LYS A 140 -23.82 4.50 -11.21
CA LYS A 140 -24.46 3.30 -10.65
C LYS A 140 -24.88 2.31 -11.73
N LYS A 141 -25.50 2.75 -12.81
CA LYS A 141 -25.85 1.85 -13.93
C LYS A 141 -24.64 1.21 -14.58
N ASN A 142 -23.56 2.00 -14.73
CA ASN A 142 -22.33 1.49 -15.30
C ASN A 142 -21.70 0.43 -14.38
N ILE A 143 -21.56 0.69 -13.08
CA ILE A 143 -20.95 -0.26 -12.14
C ILE A 143 -21.79 -1.51 -11.89
N GLN A 144 -23.08 -1.50 -12.19
CA GLN A 144 -23.94 -2.70 -12.13
C GLN A 144 -23.74 -3.66 -13.31
N GLN A 145 -23.01 -3.23 -14.34
CA GLN A 145 -22.65 -4.04 -15.49
C GLN A 145 -21.17 -4.43 -15.37
N LYS A 146 -20.80 -5.55 -16.01
CA LYS A 146 -19.38 -5.88 -16.11
C LYS A 146 -18.73 -4.91 -17.08
N LEU A 147 -17.86 -4.03 -16.57
CA LEU A 147 -17.19 -3.03 -17.38
C LEU A 147 -15.97 -3.63 -18.11
N ASP A 148 -15.77 -3.17 -19.33
CA ASP A 148 -14.49 -3.22 -20.02
C ASP A 148 -13.68 -1.93 -19.77
N THR A 149 -12.48 -1.88 -20.30
CA THR A 149 -11.58 -0.73 -20.13
C THR A 149 -12.13 0.57 -20.72
N GLU A 150 -12.83 0.49 -21.86
CA GLU A 150 -13.41 1.66 -22.53
C GLU A 150 -14.58 2.24 -21.73
N GLN A 151 -15.44 1.38 -21.23
CA GLN A 151 -16.56 1.77 -20.36
C GLN A 151 -16.06 2.33 -19.03
N TRP A 152 -14.98 1.76 -18.46
CA TRP A 152 -14.33 2.29 -17.27
C TRP A 152 -13.77 3.68 -17.51
N HIS A 153 -13.01 3.87 -18.58
CA HIS A 153 -12.51 5.19 -19.00
C HIS A 153 -13.63 6.22 -19.16
N SER A 154 -14.71 5.86 -19.86
CA SER A 154 -15.89 6.73 -20.04
C SER A 154 -16.56 7.09 -18.69
N THR A 155 -16.61 6.13 -17.76
CA THR A 155 -17.19 6.36 -16.42
C THR A 155 -16.38 7.38 -15.63
N LEU A 156 -15.05 7.26 -15.61
CA LEU A 156 -14.17 8.25 -14.97
C LEU A 156 -14.28 9.63 -15.60
N ASN A 157 -14.28 9.71 -16.92
CA ASN A 157 -14.44 10.98 -17.62
C ASN A 157 -15.78 11.64 -17.31
N SER A 158 -16.86 10.89 -17.17
CA SER A 158 -18.17 11.46 -16.80
C SER A 158 -18.16 12.11 -15.41
N ILE A 159 -17.38 11.57 -14.47
CA ILE A 159 -17.18 12.18 -13.15
C ILE A 159 -16.32 13.44 -13.27
N ILE A 160 -15.20 13.37 -14.02
CA ILE A 160 -14.31 14.53 -14.22
C ILE A 160 -15.05 15.70 -14.88
N ASP A 161 -15.82 15.42 -15.92
CA ASP A 161 -16.59 16.43 -16.64
C ASP A 161 -17.65 17.07 -15.76
N PHE A 162 -18.29 16.28 -14.90
CA PHE A 162 -19.26 16.79 -13.95
C PHE A 162 -18.67 17.79 -12.95
N PHE A 163 -17.49 17.52 -12.41
CA PHE A 163 -16.79 18.45 -11.52
C PHE A 163 -16.17 19.62 -12.27
N GLY A 164 -15.76 19.40 -13.52
CA GLY A 164 -15.07 20.35 -14.37
C GLY A 164 -13.55 20.38 -14.12
N ILE A 165 -12.76 20.01 -15.12
CA ILE A 165 -11.29 19.98 -15.03
C ILE A 165 -10.73 21.33 -14.55
N GLY A 166 -11.29 22.45 -15.04
CA GLY A 166 -10.86 23.80 -14.65
C GLY A 166 -11.04 24.05 -13.15
N ASN A 167 -12.18 23.63 -12.60
CA ASN A 167 -12.50 23.77 -11.18
C ASN A 167 -11.60 22.89 -10.32
N ILE A 168 -11.39 21.62 -10.72
CA ILE A 168 -10.49 20.69 -10.03
C ILE A 168 -9.06 21.28 -9.97
N LYS A 169 -8.55 21.78 -11.11
CA LYS A 169 -7.21 22.39 -11.18
C LYS A 169 -7.13 23.73 -10.43
N ALA A 170 -8.22 24.46 -10.30
CA ALA A 170 -8.26 25.66 -9.48
C ALA A 170 -8.14 25.35 -8.00
N LYS A 171 -8.87 24.32 -7.52
CA LYS A 171 -8.86 23.85 -6.13
C LYS A 171 -7.54 23.20 -5.74
N PHE A 172 -6.97 22.39 -6.63
CA PHE A 172 -5.74 21.65 -6.39
C PHE A 172 -4.63 22.12 -7.33
N PRO A 173 -3.85 23.17 -6.96
CA PRO A 173 -2.87 23.80 -7.85
C PRO A 173 -1.78 22.87 -8.40
N ALA A 174 -1.46 21.77 -7.68
CA ALA A 174 -0.52 20.75 -8.14
C ALA A 174 -0.93 20.18 -9.52
N TYR A 175 -2.22 20.06 -9.78
CA TYR A 175 -2.75 19.54 -11.05
C TYR A 175 -2.64 20.49 -12.24
N LYS A 176 -2.17 21.72 -12.02
CA LYS A 176 -1.82 22.66 -13.11
C LYS A 176 -0.45 22.38 -13.72
N GLN A 177 0.38 21.56 -13.06
CA GLN A 177 1.76 21.32 -13.48
C GLN A 177 1.83 20.29 -14.62
N GLY A 178 2.18 20.74 -15.81
CA GLY A 178 2.44 19.88 -16.97
C GLY A 178 1.37 18.80 -17.20
N THR A 179 1.80 17.54 -17.21
CA THR A 179 0.93 16.35 -17.41
C THR A 179 0.53 15.69 -16.10
N TYR A 180 0.83 16.27 -14.93
CA TYR A 180 0.67 15.61 -13.64
C TYR A 180 -0.75 15.09 -13.40
N PHE A 181 -1.77 15.93 -13.67
CA PHE A 181 -3.18 15.53 -13.53
C PHE A 181 -3.51 14.29 -14.37
N MET A 182 -3.15 14.30 -15.64
CA MET A 182 -3.42 13.16 -16.53
C MET A 182 -2.64 11.91 -16.12
N ASN A 183 -1.42 12.07 -15.62
CA ASN A 183 -0.63 10.94 -15.12
C ASN A 183 -1.31 10.28 -13.92
N VAL A 184 -1.85 11.08 -13.00
CA VAL A 184 -2.61 10.56 -11.83
C VAL A 184 -3.86 9.81 -12.30
N ILE A 185 -4.64 10.39 -13.24
CA ILE A 185 -5.84 9.76 -13.79
C ILE A 185 -5.50 8.42 -14.46
N ASN A 186 -4.53 8.43 -15.39
CA ASN A 186 -4.16 7.24 -16.16
C ASN A 186 -3.63 6.13 -15.23
N GLN A 187 -2.84 6.49 -14.21
CA GLN A 187 -2.34 5.53 -13.24
C GLN A 187 -3.47 4.95 -12.39
N PHE A 188 -4.40 5.77 -11.91
CA PHE A 188 -5.57 5.30 -11.18
C PHE A 188 -6.44 4.39 -12.04
N GLU A 189 -6.73 4.82 -13.27
CA GLU A 189 -7.53 4.06 -14.22
C GLU A 189 -6.97 2.64 -14.42
N SER A 190 -5.66 2.53 -14.68
CA SER A 190 -4.99 1.25 -14.88
C SER A 190 -5.02 0.38 -13.63
N LEU A 191 -4.51 0.90 -12.50
CA LEU A 191 -4.36 0.12 -11.27
C LEU A 191 -5.72 -0.26 -10.66
N PHE A 192 -6.71 0.63 -10.72
CA PHE A 192 -8.04 0.28 -10.21
C PHE A 192 -8.73 -0.76 -11.08
N PHE A 193 -8.56 -0.68 -12.41
CA PHE A 193 -9.13 -1.67 -13.31
C PHE A 193 -8.51 -3.06 -13.12
N GLU A 194 -7.21 -3.13 -12.85
CA GLU A 194 -6.54 -4.40 -12.47
C GLU A 194 -7.18 -4.99 -11.20
N GLU A 195 -7.44 -4.15 -10.18
CA GLU A 195 -8.12 -4.58 -8.95
C GLU A 195 -9.57 -5.00 -9.20
N TYR A 196 -10.27 -4.30 -10.08
CA TYR A 196 -11.64 -4.64 -10.47
C TYR A 196 -11.71 -6.01 -11.16
N VAL A 197 -10.77 -6.30 -12.05
CA VAL A 197 -10.67 -7.62 -12.71
C VAL A 197 -10.32 -8.70 -11.68
N ALA A 198 -9.35 -8.44 -10.80
CA ALA A 198 -8.97 -9.36 -9.71
C ALA A 198 -10.13 -9.63 -8.74
N ALA A 199 -10.98 -8.65 -8.50
CA ALA A 199 -12.20 -8.76 -7.70
C ALA A 199 -13.39 -9.39 -8.47
N HIS A 200 -13.17 -9.96 -9.65
CA HIS A 200 -14.22 -10.55 -10.50
C HIS A 200 -15.40 -9.60 -10.81
N GLY A 201 -15.12 -8.30 -10.84
CA GLY A 201 -16.13 -7.26 -11.10
C GLY A 201 -16.93 -6.84 -9.87
N VAL A 202 -16.55 -7.25 -8.68
CA VAL A 202 -17.20 -6.84 -7.42
C VAL A 202 -16.60 -5.51 -6.94
N TRP A 203 -17.38 -4.44 -7.02
CA TRP A 203 -16.92 -3.07 -6.79
C TRP A 203 -16.36 -2.82 -5.39
N ASN A 204 -17.08 -3.21 -4.34
CA ASN A 204 -16.61 -3.02 -2.97
C ASN A 204 -15.30 -3.73 -2.73
N LEU A 205 -15.18 -4.98 -3.21
CA LEU A 205 -13.94 -5.72 -3.11
C LEU A 205 -12.80 -5.07 -3.92
N ALA A 206 -13.11 -4.50 -5.09
CA ALA A 206 -12.12 -3.76 -5.88
C ALA A 206 -11.62 -2.50 -5.14
N ILE A 207 -12.50 -1.78 -4.48
CA ILE A 207 -12.16 -0.60 -3.66
C ILE A 207 -11.31 -1.01 -2.46
N GLU A 208 -11.69 -2.05 -1.72
CA GLU A 208 -10.94 -2.60 -0.60
C GLU A 208 -9.56 -3.10 -1.03
N ASN A 209 -9.49 -3.83 -2.15
CA ASN A 209 -8.24 -4.26 -2.75
C ASN A 209 -7.35 -3.08 -3.14
N PHE A 210 -7.92 -2.06 -3.79
CA PHE A 210 -7.18 -0.86 -4.20
C PHE A 210 -6.64 -0.10 -2.97
N ARG A 211 -7.40 -0.03 -1.89
CA ARG A 211 -6.95 0.54 -0.61
C ARG A 211 -5.89 -0.32 0.10
N GLY A 212 -5.86 -1.61 -0.19
CA GLY A 212 -4.94 -2.56 0.44
C GLY A 212 -5.45 -3.16 1.73
N ASP A 213 -6.76 -3.06 2.00
CA ASP A 213 -7.38 -3.45 3.28
C ASP A 213 -7.17 -4.93 3.62
N HIS A 214 -7.01 -5.81 2.60
CA HIS A 214 -6.85 -7.25 2.75
C HIS A 214 -5.50 -7.78 2.28
N SER A 215 -4.49 -6.93 2.17
CA SER A 215 -3.17 -7.33 1.69
C SER A 215 -2.05 -6.99 2.65
N VAL A 216 -0.99 -7.80 2.63
CA VAL A 216 0.27 -7.50 3.30
C VAL A 216 1.03 -6.50 2.44
N PRO A 217 1.23 -5.24 2.87
CA PRO A 217 1.96 -4.25 2.10
C PRO A 217 3.46 -4.57 2.05
N ILE A 218 4.02 -4.40 0.85
CA ILE A 218 5.45 -4.55 0.58
C ILE A 218 5.99 -3.23 0.06
N MET A 219 7.01 -2.68 0.72
CA MET A 219 7.56 -1.38 0.32
C MET A 219 9.02 -1.21 0.70
N THR A 220 9.62 -0.16 0.18
CA THR A 220 10.95 0.24 0.67
C THR A 220 10.83 0.94 2.01
N ILE A 221 11.92 0.88 2.79
CA ILE A 221 11.99 1.54 4.09
C ILE A 221 11.67 3.05 4.02
N HIS A 222 12.05 3.72 2.92
CA HIS A 222 11.76 5.13 2.72
C HIS A 222 10.25 5.42 2.58
N LYS A 223 9.52 4.51 1.96
CA LYS A 223 8.07 4.61 1.79
C LYS A 223 7.28 4.32 3.07
N SER A 224 7.90 3.67 4.05
CA SER A 224 7.28 3.38 5.35
C SER A 224 7.32 4.54 6.35
N LYS A 225 7.92 5.68 5.96
CA LYS A 225 8.05 6.84 6.87
C LYS A 225 6.68 7.32 7.36
N GLY A 226 6.52 7.36 8.69
CA GLY A 226 5.27 7.78 9.35
C GLY A 226 4.21 6.68 9.46
N LEU A 227 4.49 5.48 8.95
CA LEU A 227 3.60 4.32 9.10
C LEU A 227 4.11 3.41 10.23
N GLU A 228 3.20 2.68 10.85
CA GLU A 228 3.49 1.70 11.89
C GLU A 228 2.61 0.46 11.71
N TYR A 229 3.20 -0.71 11.95
CA TYR A 229 2.58 -2.01 11.73
C TYR A 229 2.67 -2.87 12.98
N ASN A 230 1.77 -3.80 13.17
CA ASN A 230 1.85 -4.76 14.26
C ASN A 230 3.12 -5.62 14.13
N ALA A 231 3.39 -6.11 12.91
CA ALA A 231 4.57 -6.91 12.62
C ALA A 231 5.29 -6.40 11.37
N VAL A 232 6.61 -6.35 11.44
CA VAL A 232 7.48 -5.92 10.33
C VAL A 232 8.46 -7.04 9.97
N TYR A 233 8.57 -7.34 8.69
CA TYR A 233 9.59 -8.22 8.12
C TYR A 233 10.54 -7.37 7.28
N PHE A 234 11.77 -7.15 7.77
CA PHE A 234 12.79 -6.49 6.99
C PHE A 234 13.61 -7.53 6.23
N ILE A 235 13.32 -7.67 4.93
CA ILE A 235 13.95 -8.67 4.08
C ILE A 235 15.19 -8.11 3.37
N GLY A 236 16.17 -8.99 3.11
CA GLY A 236 17.39 -8.63 2.41
C GLY A 236 18.40 -7.87 3.27
N LEU A 237 18.64 -8.31 4.52
CA LEU A 237 19.74 -7.82 5.34
C LEU A 237 21.07 -8.37 4.78
N GLU A 238 21.52 -7.84 3.63
CA GLU A 238 22.58 -8.38 2.77
C GLU A 238 23.47 -7.26 2.24
N ASP A 239 24.77 -7.57 2.02
CA ASP A 239 25.74 -6.60 1.46
C ASP A 239 25.28 -6.04 0.11
N SER A 240 24.55 -6.82 -0.70
CA SER A 240 24.04 -6.39 -1.99
C SER A 240 22.95 -5.32 -1.88
N ALA A 241 22.13 -5.35 -0.82
CA ALA A 241 21.16 -4.29 -0.51
C ALA A 241 21.84 -3.07 0.11
N PHE A 242 22.87 -3.28 0.92
CA PHE A 242 23.65 -2.28 1.63
C PHE A 242 25.00 -1.99 0.94
N TRP A 243 25.01 -2.00 -0.39
CA TRP A 243 26.24 -1.92 -1.21
C TRP A 243 27.10 -0.68 -0.94
N ASN A 244 26.51 0.39 -0.42
CA ASN A 244 27.21 1.64 -0.11
C ASN A 244 27.54 1.81 1.38
N PHE A 245 27.33 0.79 2.21
CA PHE A 245 27.51 0.83 3.66
C PHE A 245 28.87 1.39 4.09
N ARG A 246 29.95 1.03 3.39
CA ARG A 246 31.30 1.50 3.71
C ARG A 246 31.49 3.00 3.53
N ASN A 247 30.74 3.63 2.61
CA ASN A 247 30.83 5.06 2.32
C ASN A 247 29.78 5.88 3.08
N GLN A 248 28.63 5.27 3.40
CA GLN A 248 27.50 5.94 4.06
C GLN A 248 26.93 5.08 5.21
N PRO A 249 27.75 4.71 6.21
CA PRO A 249 27.32 3.81 7.27
C PRO A 249 26.17 4.39 8.12
N ASP A 250 26.14 5.70 8.35
CA ASP A 250 25.14 6.31 9.21
C ASP A 250 23.75 6.31 8.58
N GLU A 251 23.64 6.49 7.26
CA GLU A 251 22.37 6.37 6.54
C GLU A 251 21.82 4.94 6.64
N ASP A 252 22.69 3.96 6.48
CA ASP A 252 22.32 2.56 6.54
C ASP A 252 21.99 2.08 7.97
N ARG A 253 22.68 2.61 8.98
CA ARG A 253 22.31 2.44 10.39
C ARG A 253 20.93 3.04 10.66
N CYS A 254 20.67 4.26 10.18
CA CYS A 254 19.33 4.86 10.28
C CYS A 254 18.27 3.98 9.61
N THR A 255 18.56 3.43 8.43
CA THR A 255 17.65 2.49 7.73
C THR A 255 17.31 1.28 8.60
N PHE A 256 18.31 0.66 9.23
CA PHE A 256 18.11 -0.47 10.13
C PHE A 256 17.25 -0.10 11.36
N PHE A 257 17.54 1.04 12.00
CA PHE A 257 16.76 1.51 13.15
C PHE A 257 15.34 1.97 12.77
N VAL A 258 15.16 2.51 11.58
CA VAL A 258 13.81 2.84 11.09
C VAL A 258 12.97 1.58 10.95
N ALA A 259 13.52 0.46 10.48
CA ALA A 259 12.78 -0.81 10.41
C ALA A 259 12.27 -1.24 11.79
N LEU A 260 13.12 -1.14 12.84
CA LEU A 260 12.71 -1.39 14.24
C LEU A 260 11.57 -0.48 14.69
N SER A 261 11.67 0.82 14.37
CA SER A 261 10.67 1.82 14.78
C SER A 261 9.33 1.74 14.01
N ARG A 262 9.22 0.90 12.98
CA ARG A 262 7.95 0.65 12.25
C ARG A 262 7.12 -0.45 12.90
N ALA A 263 7.69 -1.26 13.77
CA ALA A 263 7.01 -2.38 14.40
C ALA A 263 6.43 -1.99 15.77
N LYS A 264 5.16 -2.33 15.99
CA LYS A 264 4.49 -2.17 17.28
C LYS A 264 4.73 -3.37 18.21
N ALA A 265 4.77 -4.59 17.66
CA ALA A 265 4.89 -5.81 18.46
C ALA A 265 6.08 -6.68 18.06
N SER A 266 6.40 -6.81 16.77
CA SER A 266 7.49 -7.68 16.34
C SER A 266 8.19 -7.22 15.08
N VAL A 267 9.52 -7.42 15.02
CA VAL A 267 10.31 -7.24 13.81
C VAL A 267 11.13 -8.50 13.54
N THR A 268 11.10 -8.95 12.29
CA THR A 268 11.89 -10.08 11.81
C THR A 268 12.82 -9.59 10.71
N PHE A 269 14.12 -9.71 10.91
CA PHE A 269 15.12 -9.48 9.88
C PHE A 269 15.41 -10.78 9.14
N THR A 270 15.64 -10.72 7.82
CA THR A 270 16.02 -11.91 7.06
C THR A 270 17.35 -11.73 6.35
N PHE A 271 18.14 -12.80 6.34
CA PHE A 271 19.32 -12.98 5.52
C PHE A 271 19.17 -14.24 4.68
N CYS A 272 19.29 -14.09 3.37
CA CYS A 272 19.25 -15.19 2.42
C CYS A 272 20.63 -15.41 1.79
N LYS A 273 21.19 -16.63 1.91
CA LYS A 273 22.54 -16.90 1.40
C LYS A 273 22.64 -16.94 -0.13
N LYS A 274 21.53 -17.32 -0.80
CA LYS A 274 21.49 -17.42 -2.25
C LYS A 274 20.16 -16.90 -2.80
N ARG A 275 20.25 -15.89 -3.72
CA ARG A 275 19.11 -15.35 -4.47
C ARG A 275 19.34 -15.56 -5.96
N THR A 276 18.42 -16.26 -6.62
CA THR A 276 18.43 -16.42 -8.08
C THR A 276 17.93 -15.12 -8.73
N GLY A 277 18.42 -14.82 -9.93
CA GLY A 277 18.05 -13.60 -10.66
C GLY A 277 18.78 -12.33 -10.24
N MET A 278 19.54 -12.33 -9.16
CA MET A 278 20.38 -11.19 -8.79
C MET A 278 21.75 -11.22 -9.48
N LYS A 279 22.32 -10.02 -9.71
CA LYS A 279 23.66 -9.87 -10.31
C LYS A 279 24.74 -10.65 -9.52
N CYS A 280 24.61 -10.73 -8.20
CA CYS A 280 25.43 -11.54 -7.31
C CYS A 280 24.53 -12.54 -6.59
N PRO A 281 24.41 -13.79 -7.06
CA PRO A 281 23.52 -14.76 -6.45
C PRO A 281 23.90 -15.15 -5.01
N MET A 282 25.20 -15.29 -4.74
CA MET A 282 25.70 -15.61 -3.39
C MET A 282 25.79 -14.35 -2.55
N GLN A 283 24.96 -14.28 -1.54
CA GLN A 283 24.86 -13.13 -0.65
C GLN A 283 25.85 -13.24 0.52
N ARG A 284 26.30 -12.09 0.99
CA ARG A 284 27.19 -11.91 2.13
C ARG A 284 26.66 -10.83 3.04
N HIS A 285 27.17 -10.75 4.26
CA HIS A 285 26.86 -9.70 5.23
C HIS A 285 28.14 -9.10 5.87
N ASN A 286 29.30 -9.26 5.23
CA ASN A 286 30.58 -8.85 5.79
C ASN A 286 30.68 -7.33 5.98
N ALA A 287 30.09 -6.55 5.07
CA ALA A 287 30.10 -5.10 5.17
C ALA A 287 29.19 -4.60 6.30
N ILE A 288 28.08 -5.28 6.54
CA ILE A 288 27.05 -4.94 7.53
C ILE A 288 27.10 -5.86 8.78
N ASN A 289 28.27 -6.47 9.05
CA ASN A 289 28.41 -7.43 10.13
C ASN A 289 27.99 -6.88 11.50
N GLU A 290 28.13 -5.57 11.70
CA GLU A 290 27.72 -4.93 12.95
C GLU A 290 26.23 -5.14 13.30
N PHE A 291 25.34 -5.26 12.28
CA PHE A 291 23.93 -5.56 12.50
C PHE A 291 23.74 -7.00 12.97
N PHE A 292 24.52 -7.93 12.41
CA PHE A 292 24.50 -9.33 12.85
C PHE A 292 25.08 -9.49 14.25
N ASP A 293 26.17 -8.80 14.55
CA ASP A 293 26.78 -8.80 15.89
C ASP A 293 25.80 -8.26 16.93
N LEU A 294 25.00 -7.25 16.57
CA LEU A 294 23.94 -6.72 17.44
C LEU A 294 22.81 -7.73 17.62
N LEU A 295 22.23 -8.23 16.51
CA LEU A 295 21.07 -9.13 16.54
C LEU A 295 21.38 -10.47 17.21
N GLN A 296 22.63 -10.97 17.13
CA GLN A 296 23.02 -12.25 17.71
C GLN A 296 23.49 -12.13 19.18
N ARG A 297 23.47 -10.94 19.77
CA ARG A 297 23.74 -10.81 21.21
C ARG A 297 22.67 -11.53 22.01
N PRO A 298 23.05 -12.22 23.10
CA PRO A 298 22.09 -12.88 23.99
C PRO A 298 20.99 -11.91 24.45
N GLY A 299 19.74 -12.35 24.31
CA GLY A 299 18.57 -11.55 24.74
C GLY A 299 18.11 -10.47 23.74
N ILE A 300 18.75 -10.30 22.57
CA ILE A 300 18.31 -9.29 21.57
C ILE A 300 17.37 -9.91 20.55
N ALA A 301 17.77 -10.97 19.84
CA ALA A 301 16.92 -11.58 18.83
C ALA A 301 16.89 -13.09 18.90
N GLU A 302 15.75 -13.68 18.55
CA GLU A 302 15.64 -15.11 18.32
C GLU A 302 16.21 -15.45 16.94
N VAL A 303 17.30 -16.26 16.88
CA VAL A 303 17.94 -16.64 15.63
C VAL A 303 17.42 -17.98 15.13
N LYS A 304 16.74 -17.98 13.97
CA LYS A 304 16.25 -19.20 13.30
C LYS A 304 17.02 -19.47 12.00
N ARG A 305 17.41 -20.74 11.78
CA ARG A 305 18.16 -21.16 10.58
C ARG A 305 17.32 -22.12 9.76
N PHE A 306 17.20 -21.84 8.47
CA PHE A 306 16.42 -22.63 7.51
C PHE A 306 17.39 -23.16 6.44
N GLN A 307 17.65 -24.47 6.48
CA GLN A 307 18.66 -25.14 5.66
C GLN A 307 18.03 -26.22 4.78
N ASN A 308 18.60 -26.44 3.60
CA ASN A 308 18.27 -27.62 2.81
C ASN A 308 18.68 -28.88 3.59
N ARG A 309 17.75 -29.80 3.71
CA ARG A 309 18.03 -31.14 4.25
C ARG A 309 18.76 -31.98 3.22
#